data_adce7fd2232b084e6df9698262a1ce49
#
_entry.id   adce7fd2232b084e6df9698262a1ce49
#
_cell.length_a   1.000
_cell.length_b   1.000
_cell.length_c   1.000
_cell.angle_alpha   90.00
_cell.angle_beta   90.00
_cell.angle_gamma   90.00
#
_symmetry.space_group_name_H-M   'P 1'
#
loop_
_entity.id
_entity.type
_entity.pdbx_description
1 polymer ?
#
loop_
_entity_poly.entity_id
_entity_poly.type
_entity_poly.pdbx_seq_one_letter_code
_entity_poly.pdbx_strand_id
1 'polypeptide(L)'
;LFVLLQMIILPALAQSSQASGEPITYTLPNGMKVLLDPLTSTDKVFGGIVVNVGAKHESYDATGLAHYQEHMLFKGTEELGTSDWEAERPHIEKIFSLYDKLGRATARKEIDSLQKEINEESVAASQYVIVNEFDKLVKKAGGTGMNAAPSWDATVYFNAFPSSEIEKWMALYSHRFEHPVF
;
A
#
# COMPACT_ATOMS: atom_id res chain seq x y z
N LEU A 1 38.13 29.35 38.02
CA LEU A 1 36.92 30.05 37.56
C LEU A 1 36.07 29.06 36.70
N PHE A 2 35.15 28.35 37.38
CA PHE A 2 34.23 27.43 36.70
C PHE A 2 33.00 28.22 36.24
N VAL A 3 32.77 28.28 34.94
CA VAL A 3 31.51 28.82 34.35
C VAL A 3 30.54 27.63 34.20
N LEU A 4 29.52 27.59 35.06
CA LEU A 4 28.37 26.68 34.91
C LEU A 4 27.48 27.19 33.78
N LEU A 5 27.46 26.45 32.62
CA LEU A 5 26.51 26.68 31.55
C LEU A 5 25.20 25.99 31.94
N GLN A 6 24.22 26.77 32.41
CA GLN A 6 22.85 26.26 32.63
C GLN A 6 22.17 26.11 31.29
N MET A 7 22.00 24.86 30.87
CA MET A 7 21.10 24.51 29.75
C MET A 7 19.66 24.70 30.22
N ILE A 8 19.01 25.73 29.72
CA ILE A 8 17.57 25.92 29.89
C ILE A 8 16.90 24.94 28.90
N ILE A 9 16.40 23.82 29.41
CA ILE A 9 15.53 22.90 28.67
C ILE A 9 14.15 23.58 28.64
N LEU A 10 13.83 24.24 27.51
CA LEU A 10 12.47 24.65 27.22
C LEU A 10 11.65 23.36 26.96
N PRO A 11 10.56 23.12 27.73
CA PRO A 11 9.65 22.06 27.37
C PRO A 11 9.03 22.39 25.99
N ALA A 12 9.26 21.55 25.01
CA ALA A 12 8.50 21.57 23.79
C ALA A 12 7.03 21.31 24.17
N LEU A 13 6.24 22.37 24.22
CA LEU A 13 4.79 22.25 24.31
C LEU A 13 4.35 21.52 23.04
N ALA A 14 4.12 20.22 23.15
CA ALA A 14 3.34 19.50 22.19
C ALA A 14 1.98 20.19 22.12
N GLN A 15 1.77 20.99 21.07
CA GLN A 15 0.44 21.48 20.76
C GLN A 15 -0.41 20.25 20.43
N SER A 16 -1.19 19.81 21.41
CA SER A 16 -2.30 18.92 21.16
C SER A 16 -3.26 19.67 20.24
N SER A 17 -3.33 19.30 18.97
CA SER A 17 -4.40 19.75 18.08
C SER A 17 -5.71 19.31 18.71
N GLN A 18 -6.46 20.25 19.28
CA GLN A 18 -7.79 19.95 19.80
C GLN A 18 -8.65 19.55 18.60
N ALA A 19 -9.12 18.31 18.60
CA ALA A 19 -10.20 17.87 17.73
C ALA A 19 -11.40 18.81 17.97
N SER A 20 -11.95 19.40 16.90
CA SER A 20 -13.00 20.40 17.01
C SER A 20 -14.41 19.82 16.99
N GLY A 21 -14.55 18.48 17.09
CA GLY A 21 -15.80 17.77 17.13
C GLY A 21 -15.65 16.36 17.70
N GLU A 22 -16.75 15.69 17.96
CA GLU A 22 -16.71 14.27 18.34
C GLU A 22 -16.44 13.41 17.09
N PRO A 23 -15.63 12.33 17.18
CA PRO A 23 -15.41 11.41 16.08
C PRO A 23 -16.73 10.75 15.64
N ILE A 24 -16.97 10.72 14.34
CA ILE A 24 -18.14 10.10 13.73
C ILE A 24 -17.76 8.71 13.26
N THR A 25 -18.53 7.70 13.69
CA THR A 25 -18.32 6.31 13.26
C THR A 25 -19.58 5.76 12.60
N TYR A 26 -19.42 5.12 11.45
CA TYR A 26 -20.52 4.40 10.78
C TYR A 26 -20.01 3.18 10.03
N THR A 27 -20.90 2.31 9.61
CA THR A 27 -20.59 1.09 8.86
C THR A 27 -21.25 1.14 7.50
N LEU A 28 -20.47 0.90 6.45
CA LEU A 28 -20.97 0.80 5.09
C LEU A 28 -21.73 -0.52 4.87
N PRO A 29 -22.59 -0.63 3.83
CA PRO A 29 -23.34 -1.86 3.54
C PRO A 29 -22.45 -3.11 3.34
N ASN A 30 -21.22 -2.95 2.90
CA ASN A 30 -20.23 -4.04 2.77
C ASN A 30 -19.55 -4.44 4.09
N GLY A 31 -19.92 -3.81 5.21
CA GLY A 31 -19.35 -4.08 6.54
C GLY A 31 -18.10 -3.26 6.89
N MET A 32 -17.60 -2.43 5.97
CA MET A 32 -16.46 -1.56 6.23
C MET A 32 -16.83 -0.50 7.28
N LYS A 33 -16.00 -0.37 8.32
CA LYS A 33 -16.15 0.68 9.33
C LYS A 33 -15.44 1.94 8.90
N VAL A 34 -16.10 3.07 9.01
CA VAL A 34 -15.54 4.39 8.72
C VAL A 34 -15.48 5.20 10.01
N LEU A 35 -14.33 5.79 10.28
CA LEU A 35 -14.11 6.73 11.36
C LEU A 35 -13.71 8.08 10.77
N LEU A 36 -14.47 9.12 11.10
CA LEU A 36 -14.16 10.51 10.74
C LEU A 36 -13.87 11.29 12.01
N ASP A 37 -12.72 11.90 12.07
CA ASP A 37 -12.31 12.80 13.16
C ASP A 37 -12.13 14.21 12.59
N PRO A 38 -13.15 15.10 12.70
CA PRO A 38 -13.14 16.40 12.06
C PRO A 38 -12.14 17.34 12.76
N LEU A 39 -11.18 17.86 11.98
CA LEU A 39 -10.24 18.90 12.38
C LEU A 39 -10.54 20.16 11.57
N THR A 40 -10.99 21.24 12.24
CA THR A 40 -11.29 22.53 11.56
C THR A 40 -10.08 23.47 11.49
N SER A 41 -8.97 23.09 12.12
CA SER A 41 -7.76 23.91 12.20
C SER A 41 -6.79 23.73 11.04
N THR A 42 -7.10 22.86 10.08
CA THR A 42 -6.23 22.52 8.94
C THR A 42 -7.02 22.27 7.67
N ASP A 43 -6.41 22.53 6.53
CA ASP A 43 -6.89 22.18 5.19
C ASP A 43 -6.38 20.79 4.73
N LYS A 44 -5.68 20.07 5.61
CA LYS A 44 -5.14 18.73 5.33
C LYS A 44 -5.98 17.64 5.98
N VAL A 45 -6.08 16.54 5.28
CA VAL A 45 -6.68 15.30 5.77
C VAL A 45 -5.57 14.26 5.91
N PHE A 46 -5.59 13.52 7.00
CA PHE A 46 -4.85 12.27 7.13
C PHE A 46 -5.82 11.12 6.83
N GLY A 47 -5.63 10.45 5.71
CA GLY A 47 -6.44 9.31 5.30
C GLY A 47 -5.70 8.01 5.55
N GLY A 48 -6.41 7.00 6.04
CA GLY A 48 -5.85 5.69 6.27
C GLY A 48 -6.87 4.57 6.07
N ILE A 49 -6.40 3.44 5.54
CA ILE A 49 -7.16 2.18 5.46
C ILE A 49 -6.48 1.17 6.37
N VAL A 50 -7.27 0.61 7.29
CA VAL A 50 -6.82 -0.43 8.21
C VAL A 50 -7.38 -1.77 7.73
N VAL A 51 -6.49 -2.66 7.32
CA VAL A 51 -6.82 -4.06 7.03
C VAL A 51 -6.56 -4.86 8.30
N ASN A 52 -7.59 -5.50 8.83
CA ASN A 52 -7.50 -6.29 10.08
C ASN A 52 -6.83 -7.65 9.83
N VAL A 53 -5.69 -7.62 9.16
CA VAL A 53 -4.82 -8.77 8.89
C VAL A 53 -3.37 -8.31 9.11
N GLY A 54 -2.63 -9.08 9.91
CA GLY A 54 -1.23 -8.84 10.22
C GLY A 54 -0.53 -10.17 10.54
N ALA A 55 0.69 -10.12 11.03
CA ALA A 55 1.56 -11.27 11.22
C ALA A 55 0.95 -12.42 12.03
N LYS A 56 0.05 -12.15 12.98
CA LYS A 56 -0.62 -13.20 13.77
C LYS A 56 -1.54 -14.11 12.94
N HIS A 57 -1.93 -13.68 11.74
CA HIS A 57 -2.83 -14.45 10.86
C HIS A 57 -2.06 -15.33 9.87
N GLU A 58 -0.74 -15.19 9.84
CA GLU A 58 0.14 -15.99 8.98
C GLU A 58 0.26 -17.42 9.49
N SER A 59 0.33 -18.38 8.57
CA SER A 59 0.69 -19.74 8.93
C SER A 59 2.19 -19.84 9.22
N TYR A 60 2.58 -20.83 10.00
CA TYR A 60 3.98 -21.01 10.41
C TYR A 60 4.95 -21.20 9.22
N ASP A 61 4.46 -21.77 8.12
CA ASP A 61 5.20 -22.04 6.88
C ASP A 61 5.15 -20.88 5.87
N ALA A 62 4.41 -19.79 6.19
CA ALA A 62 4.24 -18.63 5.32
C ALA A 62 4.42 -17.30 6.11
N THR A 63 5.41 -17.24 6.99
CA THR A 63 5.73 -16.04 7.77
C THR A 63 6.27 -14.93 6.86
N GLY A 64 5.82 -13.69 7.11
CA GLY A 64 6.16 -12.51 6.30
C GLY A 64 5.18 -12.24 5.16
N LEU A 65 4.11 -13.04 5.02
CA LEU A 65 3.12 -12.90 3.95
C LEU A 65 2.38 -11.56 4.03
N ALA A 66 2.03 -11.09 5.22
CA ALA A 66 1.37 -9.79 5.40
C ALA A 66 2.26 -8.63 4.92
N HIS A 67 3.55 -8.69 5.18
CA HIS A 67 4.52 -7.71 4.70
C HIS A 67 4.74 -7.82 3.19
N TYR A 68 4.81 -9.03 2.66
CA TYR A 68 4.90 -9.26 1.22
C TYR A 68 3.67 -8.71 0.49
N GLN A 69 2.47 -8.98 1.00
CA GLN A 69 1.23 -8.47 0.45
C GLN A 69 1.17 -6.93 0.48
N GLU A 70 1.69 -6.32 1.55
CA GLU A 70 1.81 -4.86 1.64
C GLU A 70 2.60 -4.31 0.46
N HIS A 71 3.77 -4.86 0.17
CA HIS A 71 4.57 -4.47 -0.99
C HIS A 71 3.85 -4.70 -2.32
N MET A 72 3.12 -5.82 -2.46
CA MET A 72 2.41 -6.14 -3.70
C MET A 72 1.30 -5.14 -4.01
N LEU A 73 0.60 -4.63 -3.01
CA LEU A 73 -0.42 -3.59 -3.18
C LEU A 73 0.12 -2.26 -3.73
N PHE A 74 1.45 -2.03 -3.73
CA PHE A 74 2.07 -0.87 -4.39
C PHE A 74 2.41 -1.11 -5.86
N LYS A 75 2.25 -2.34 -6.38
CA LYS A 75 2.60 -2.68 -7.76
C LYS A 75 1.64 -2.05 -8.76
N GLY A 76 0.34 -2.20 -8.56
CA GLY A 76 -0.66 -1.64 -9.45
C GLY A 76 -1.98 -2.40 -9.47
N THR A 77 -2.80 -2.03 -10.43
CA THR A 77 -4.10 -2.62 -10.71
C THR A 77 -4.23 -2.84 -12.22
N GLU A 78 -5.39 -3.30 -12.68
CA GLU A 78 -5.67 -3.43 -14.11
C GLU A 78 -5.69 -2.08 -14.86
N GLU A 79 -5.80 -0.96 -14.16
CA GLU A 79 -5.85 0.40 -14.73
C GLU A 79 -4.67 1.29 -14.31
N LEU A 80 -3.97 0.93 -13.22
CA LEU A 80 -2.86 1.69 -12.66
C LEU A 80 -1.60 0.84 -12.63
N GLY A 81 -0.50 1.40 -13.07
CA GLY A 81 0.80 0.72 -13.13
C GLY A 81 1.04 0.01 -14.46
N THR A 82 0.10 0.06 -15.38
CA THR A 82 0.21 -0.50 -16.73
C THR A 82 -0.16 0.52 -17.80
N SER A 83 0.49 0.48 -18.94
CA SER A 83 0.14 1.29 -20.12
C SER A 83 -0.89 0.62 -21.03
N ASP A 84 -1.03 -0.71 -20.95
CA ASP A 84 -1.96 -1.51 -21.74
C ASP A 84 -2.19 -2.85 -21.03
N TRP A 85 -3.23 -2.92 -20.19
CA TRP A 85 -3.56 -4.13 -19.44
C TRP A 85 -3.98 -5.30 -20.34
N GLU A 86 -4.70 -5.05 -21.41
CA GLU A 86 -5.15 -6.12 -22.31
C GLU A 86 -3.96 -6.82 -23.00
N ALA A 87 -2.89 -6.07 -23.26
CA ALA A 87 -1.66 -6.62 -23.81
C ALA A 87 -0.75 -7.25 -22.72
N GLU A 88 -0.75 -6.72 -21.50
CA GLU A 88 0.05 -7.22 -20.37
C GLU A 88 -0.53 -8.49 -19.75
N ARG A 89 -1.86 -8.55 -19.58
CA ARG A 89 -2.57 -9.63 -18.88
C ARG A 89 -2.16 -11.04 -19.31
N PRO A 90 -2.05 -11.39 -20.62
CA PRO A 90 -1.65 -12.73 -21.03
C PRO A 90 -0.27 -13.15 -20.50
N HIS A 91 0.67 -12.20 -20.38
CA HIS A 91 2.00 -12.46 -19.83
C HIS A 91 1.92 -12.74 -18.32
N ILE A 92 1.12 -11.95 -17.59
CA ILE A 92 0.89 -12.15 -16.15
C ILE A 92 0.24 -13.51 -15.87
N GLU A 93 -0.82 -13.86 -16.59
CA GLU A 93 -1.49 -15.16 -16.47
C GLU A 93 -0.53 -16.32 -16.76
N LYS A 94 0.33 -16.17 -17.77
CA LYS A 94 1.34 -17.18 -18.10
C LYS A 94 2.40 -17.30 -17.01
N ILE A 95 2.87 -16.19 -16.43
CA ILE A 95 3.80 -16.18 -15.30
C ILE A 95 3.22 -16.97 -14.13
N PHE A 96 1.97 -16.74 -13.75
CA PHE A 96 1.32 -17.50 -12.68
C PHE A 96 1.26 -19.01 -12.98
N SER A 97 0.85 -19.36 -14.21
CA SER A 97 0.83 -20.77 -14.65
C SER A 97 2.21 -21.43 -14.60
N LEU A 98 3.27 -20.69 -14.93
CA LEU A 98 4.64 -21.18 -14.86
C LEU A 98 5.13 -21.34 -13.41
N TYR A 99 4.76 -20.44 -12.50
CA TYR A 99 5.05 -20.58 -11.07
C TYR A 99 4.32 -21.79 -10.47
N ASP A 100 3.08 -22.06 -10.86
CA ASP A 100 2.35 -23.26 -10.44
C ASP A 100 3.05 -24.56 -10.88
N LYS A 101 3.61 -24.58 -12.09
CA LYS A 101 4.41 -25.71 -12.58
C LYS A 101 5.73 -25.82 -11.81
N LEU A 102 6.41 -24.68 -11.60
CA LEU A 102 7.67 -24.60 -10.86
C LEU A 102 7.53 -25.14 -9.43
N GLY A 103 6.42 -24.84 -8.75
CA GLY A 103 6.13 -25.36 -7.41
C GLY A 103 5.95 -26.88 -7.33
N ARG A 104 5.69 -27.55 -8.47
CA ARG A 104 5.54 -29.01 -8.57
C ARG A 104 6.75 -29.70 -9.17
N ALA A 105 7.66 -28.95 -9.80
CA ALA A 105 8.82 -29.50 -10.48
C ALA A 105 9.86 -30.00 -9.46
N THR A 106 10.43 -31.17 -9.73
CA THR A 106 11.49 -31.79 -8.89
C THR A 106 12.79 -31.98 -9.65
N ALA A 107 12.72 -32.09 -10.97
CA ALA A 107 13.90 -32.30 -11.81
C ALA A 107 14.63 -30.97 -12.06
N ARG A 108 15.93 -30.91 -11.81
CA ARG A 108 16.75 -29.68 -11.97
C ARG A 108 16.61 -29.06 -13.36
N LYS A 109 16.65 -29.86 -14.40
CA LYS A 109 16.52 -29.38 -15.79
C LYS A 109 15.16 -28.72 -16.06
N GLU A 110 14.10 -29.25 -15.49
CA GLU A 110 12.75 -28.69 -15.60
C GLU A 110 12.65 -27.36 -14.85
N ILE A 111 13.18 -27.31 -13.62
CA ILE A 111 13.24 -26.08 -12.81
C ILE A 111 13.99 -24.97 -13.57
N ASP A 112 15.17 -25.27 -14.12
CA ASP A 112 15.96 -24.30 -14.87
C ASP A 112 15.23 -23.81 -16.12
N SER A 113 14.49 -24.68 -16.84
CA SER A 113 13.67 -24.31 -17.99
C SER A 113 12.52 -23.39 -17.62
N LEU A 114 11.76 -23.74 -16.55
CA LEU A 114 10.63 -22.96 -16.07
C LEU A 114 11.07 -21.57 -15.57
N GLN A 115 12.19 -21.50 -14.85
CA GLN A 115 12.74 -20.21 -14.41
C GLN A 115 13.14 -19.31 -15.58
N LYS A 116 13.71 -19.91 -16.65
CA LYS A 116 14.02 -19.17 -17.87
C LYS A 116 12.77 -18.62 -18.53
N GLU A 117 11.73 -19.47 -18.69
CA GLU A 117 10.46 -19.03 -19.28
C GLU A 117 9.77 -17.94 -18.46
N ILE A 118 9.76 -18.03 -17.12
CA ILE A 118 9.25 -17.00 -16.22
C ILE A 118 9.99 -15.68 -16.45
N ASN A 119 11.30 -15.72 -16.56
CA ASN A 119 12.10 -14.52 -16.81
C ASN A 119 11.78 -13.89 -18.18
N GLU A 120 11.64 -14.68 -19.22
CA GLU A 120 11.29 -14.22 -20.58
C GLU A 120 9.90 -13.54 -20.58
N GLU A 121 8.90 -14.13 -19.94
CA GLU A 121 7.56 -13.54 -19.81
C GLU A 121 7.56 -12.29 -18.92
N SER A 122 8.34 -12.28 -17.85
CA SER A 122 8.48 -11.10 -16.98
C SER A 122 9.10 -9.92 -17.72
N VAL A 123 10.09 -10.17 -18.59
CA VAL A 123 10.66 -9.14 -19.46
C VAL A 123 9.61 -8.66 -20.48
N ALA A 124 8.82 -9.54 -21.05
CA ALA A 124 7.76 -9.17 -21.98
C ALA A 124 6.67 -8.31 -21.28
N ALA A 125 6.22 -8.71 -20.09
CA ALA A 125 5.26 -7.93 -19.30
C ALA A 125 5.82 -6.54 -18.92
N SER A 126 7.11 -6.44 -18.59
CA SER A 126 7.72 -5.19 -18.15
C SER A 126 7.65 -4.04 -19.14
N GLN A 127 7.39 -4.31 -20.42
CA GLN A 127 7.22 -3.29 -21.46
C GLN A 127 5.98 -2.41 -21.21
N TYR A 128 4.99 -2.94 -20.51
CA TYR A 128 3.73 -2.26 -20.21
C TYR A 128 3.76 -1.54 -18.86
N VAL A 129 4.74 -1.80 -18.01
CA VAL A 129 4.78 -1.29 -16.62
C VAL A 129 5.01 0.21 -16.57
N ILE A 130 4.11 0.93 -15.89
CA ILE A 130 4.30 2.33 -15.48
C ILE A 130 4.80 2.36 -14.05
N VAL A 131 6.11 2.49 -13.89
CA VAL A 131 6.77 2.41 -12.59
C VAL A 131 6.27 3.50 -11.63
N ASN A 132 5.84 3.08 -10.42
CA ASN A 132 5.41 3.96 -9.33
C ASN A 132 4.27 4.93 -9.71
N GLU A 133 3.35 4.51 -10.58
CA GLU A 133 2.26 5.38 -11.05
C GLU A 133 1.36 5.82 -9.90
N PHE A 134 0.97 4.91 -9.02
CA PHE A 134 0.16 5.23 -7.84
C PHE A 134 0.81 6.33 -6.98
N ASP A 135 2.10 6.19 -6.66
CA ASP A 135 2.85 7.21 -5.92
C ASP A 135 2.89 8.57 -6.65
N LYS A 136 3.08 8.54 -7.97
CA LYS A 136 3.05 9.76 -8.79
C LYS A 136 1.69 10.45 -8.76
N LEU A 137 0.60 9.68 -8.84
CA LEU A 137 -0.76 10.22 -8.78
C LEU A 137 -1.09 10.80 -7.41
N VAL A 138 -0.73 10.11 -6.33
CA VAL A 138 -0.88 10.63 -4.96
C VAL A 138 -0.10 11.93 -4.78
N LYS A 139 1.16 11.99 -5.22
CA LYS A 139 1.98 13.21 -5.16
C LYS A 139 1.42 14.34 -6.01
N LYS A 140 0.93 14.04 -7.22
CA LYS A 140 0.28 15.02 -8.11
C LYS A 140 -0.97 15.63 -7.48
N ALA A 141 -1.70 14.87 -6.69
CA ALA A 141 -2.83 15.35 -5.88
C ALA A 141 -2.38 16.05 -4.58
N GLY A 142 -1.10 16.35 -4.39
CA GLY A 142 -0.58 17.01 -3.19
C GLY A 142 -0.44 16.08 -1.97
N GLY A 143 -0.54 14.77 -2.17
CA GLY A 143 -0.34 13.77 -1.13
C GLY A 143 1.10 13.71 -0.64
N THR A 144 1.27 13.53 0.66
CA THR A 144 2.58 13.45 1.33
C THR A 144 2.58 12.35 2.38
N GLY A 145 3.76 11.83 2.72
CA GLY A 145 3.91 10.83 3.78
C GLY A 145 3.21 9.51 3.47
N MET A 146 3.06 9.14 2.18
CA MET A 146 2.48 7.86 1.80
C MET A 146 3.36 6.73 2.31
N ASN A 147 2.73 5.83 3.05
CA ASN A 147 3.39 4.66 3.60
C ASN A 147 2.38 3.55 3.91
N ALA A 148 2.89 2.38 4.23
CA ALA A 148 2.13 1.31 4.84
C ALA A 148 2.93 0.72 6.01
N ALA A 149 2.22 0.15 6.97
CA ALA A 149 2.82 -0.41 8.17
C ALA A 149 2.11 -1.72 8.54
N PRO A 150 2.70 -2.87 8.21
CA PRO A 150 2.24 -4.14 8.72
C PRO A 150 2.60 -4.25 10.22
N SER A 151 1.67 -4.78 11.00
CA SER A 151 1.85 -5.03 12.42
C SER A 151 1.44 -6.47 12.78
N TRP A 152 1.41 -6.77 14.06
CA TRP A 152 0.94 -8.07 14.55
C TRP A 152 -0.54 -8.34 14.22
N ASP A 153 -1.39 -7.32 14.38
CA ASP A 153 -2.85 -7.43 14.26
C ASP A 153 -3.40 -6.93 12.94
N ALA A 154 -2.77 -5.93 12.33
CA ALA A 154 -3.32 -5.19 11.20
C ALA A 154 -2.23 -4.66 10.28
N THR A 155 -2.60 -4.35 9.04
CA THR A 155 -1.78 -3.58 8.11
C THR A 155 -2.48 -2.27 7.81
N VAL A 156 -1.78 -1.14 7.97
CA VAL A 156 -2.33 0.20 7.77
C VAL A 156 -1.67 0.84 6.55
N TYR A 157 -2.48 1.38 5.65
CA TYR A 157 -2.07 2.14 4.47
C TYR A 157 -2.53 3.58 4.63
N PHE A 158 -1.64 4.56 4.54
CA PHE A 158 -1.97 5.95 4.89
C PHE A 158 -1.15 6.99 4.13
N ASN A 159 -1.68 8.19 4.04
CA ASN A 159 -0.96 9.41 3.69
C ASN A 159 -1.76 10.66 4.10
N ALA A 160 -1.09 11.81 4.12
CA ALA A 160 -1.75 13.11 4.22
C ALA A 160 -1.99 13.69 2.82
N PHE A 161 -3.07 14.47 2.66
CA PHE A 161 -3.44 15.13 1.40
C PHE A 161 -4.29 16.39 1.67
N PRO A 162 -4.40 17.32 0.70
CA PRO A 162 -5.29 18.47 0.82
C PRO A 162 -6.76 18.03 0.89
N SER A 163 -7.57 18.68 1.70
CA SER A 163 -9.00 18.33 1.86
C SER A 163 -9.81 18.44 0.56
N SER A 164 -9.38 19.32 -0.37
CA SER A 164 -9.96 19.42 -1.71
C SER A 164 -9.79 18.18 -2.59
N GLU A 165 -8.87 17.28 -2.24
CA GLU A 165 -8.52 16.09 -3.02
C GLU A 165 -9.10 14.79 -2.43
N ILE A 166 -10.03 14.89 -1.48
CA ILE A 166 -10.60 13.72 -0.77
C ILE A 166 -11.26 12.71 -1.72
N GLU A 167 -11.96 13.19 -2.75
CA GLU A 167 -12.60 12.31 -3.74
C GLU A 167 -11.57 11.55 -4.56
N LYS A 168 -10.48 12.20 -4.98
CA LYS A 168 -9.39 11.52 -5.69
C LYS A 168 -8.67 10.52 -4.81
N TRP A 169 -8.45 10.87 -3.54
CA TRP A 169 -7.86 9.94 -2.58
C TRP A 169 -8.73 8.68 -2.42
N MET A 170 -10.03 8.86 -2.23
CA MET A 170 -10.97 7.75 -2.12
C MET A 170 -10.98 6.90 -3.40
N ALA A 171 -11.01 7.51 -4.58
CA ALA A 171 -10.99 6.79 -5.85
C ALA A 171 -9.70 5.97 -6.02
N LEU A 172 -8.54 6.55 -5.76
CA LEU A 172 -7.25 5.86 -5.88
C LEU A 172 -7.13 4.69 -4.89
N TYR A 173 -7.55 4.89 -3.64
CA TYR A 173 -7.46 3.84 -2.63
C TYR A 173 -8.50 2.75 -2.81
N SER A 174 -9.76 3.07 -3.16
CA SER A 174 -10.77 2.04 -3.44
C SER A 174 -10.34 1.17 -4.61
N HIS A 175 -9.89 1.77 -5.71
CA HIS A 175 -9.43 1.05 -6.89
C HIS A 175 -8.26 0.10 -6.56
N ARG A 176 -7.29 0.55 -5.78
CA ARG A 176 -6.14 -0.23 -5.33
C ARG A 176 -6.53 -1.47 -4.53
N PHE A 177 -7.59 -1.39 -3.70
CA PHE A 177 -8.04 -2.51 -2.87
C PHE A 177 -9.08 -3.39 -3.57
N GLU A 178 -9.78 -2.86 -4.56
CA GLU A 178 -10.83 -3.57 -5.29
C GLU A 178 -10.28 -4.40 -6.46
N HIS A 179 -9.25 -3.88 -7.15
CA HIS A 179 -8.70 -4.48 -8.37
C HIS A 179 -7.17 -4.67 -8.33
N PRO A 180 -6.58 -5.22 -7.25
CA PRO A 180 -5.13 -5.40 -7.20
C PRO A 180 -4.67 -6.46 -8.20
N VAL A 181 -3.51 -6.23 -8.82
CA VAL A 181 -2.80 -7.20 -9.66
C VAL A 181 -1.51 -7.59 -8.95
N PHE A 182 -1.34 -8.89 -8.70
CA PHE A 182 -0.19 -9.45 -7.98
C PHE A 182 0.65 -10.38 -8.86
#